data_66a71e5163968dfcf6e67d02287dd6f2
#
_entry.id   66a71e5163968dfcf6e67d02287dd6f2
#
_cell.length_a   1.000
_cell.length_b   1.000
_cell.length_c   1.000
_cell.angle_alpha   90.00
_cell.angle_beta   90.00
_cell.angle_gamma   90.00
#
_symmetry.space_group_name_H-M   'P 1'
#
loop_
_entity.id
_entity.type
_entity.pdbx_description
1 polymer ?
#
loop_
_entity_poly.entity_id
_entity_poly.type
_entity_poly.pdbx_seq_one_letter_code
_entity_poly.pdbx_strand_id
1 'polypeptide(L)'
;MRLMRFAGMLPTGRWWMKTIHAPKQRELYTEVLGLPFRNAIGIAAGFDPDGDNLANLGAMGFGFVELGSVMPRRHPGTPRPRLKRTATKNSYIDRTGYPSLGLEHVLKHVRKRSKYTKNLIIGCNISKMTSTHPEDIAKDYLRVFRNMYQYVDFFVINVACTTSSKPYEPKSAEELREILAPLFEFRRGQLDYRPILLKVSPDLEREKLDEVIDILIETPLDGIEAVGGSCAMAKEQGYTTGGAITGAALTEKAIETVRYIAEKTEHNYPIIGSGGMMTPEDIKRMMEAGASLVALNTGIRENGMRLFKAGAQALMPPPPEPVEPTETPTETSQETTTEQPQ
;
A
#
# COMPACT_ATOMS: atom_id res chain seq x y z
N MET A 1 -15.82 -10.17 0.98
CA MET A 1 -16.44 -8.82 0.95
C MET A 1 -17.91 -8.78 1.37
N ARG A 2 -18.86 -9.51 0.75
CA ARG A 2 -20.29 -9.47 1.16
C ARG A 2 -20.51 -9.88 2.62
N LEU A 3 -19.88 -10.97 3.08
CA LEU A 3 -19.97 -11.42 4.48
C LEU A 3 -19.40 -10.39 5.45
N MET A 4 -18.28 -9.74 5.12
CA MET A 4 -17.69 -8.68 5.91
C MET A 4 -18.61 -7.44 6.00
N ARG A 5 -19.25 -7.05 4.89
CA ARG A 5 -20.27 -5.98 4.89
C ARG A 5 -21.44 -6.33 5.81
N PHE A 6 -21.96 -7.55 5.69
CA PHE A 6 -23.07 -8.02 6.54
C PHE A 6 -22.69 -8.00 8.02
N ALA A 7 -21.55 -8.58 8.38
CA ALA A 7 -21.06 -8.57 9.76
C ALA A 7 -20.88 -7.14 10.31
N GLY A 8 -20.37 -6.21 9.48
CA GLY A 8 -20.21 -4.79 9.85
C GLY A 8 -21.52 -3.99 9.98
N MET A 9 -22.64 -4.52 9.47
CA MET A 9 -23.98 -3.89 9.65
C MET A 9 -24.61 -4.25 11.01
N LEU A 10 -24.16 -5.34 11.65
CA LEU A 10 -24.65 -5.70 12.98
C LEU A 10 -24.19 -4.65 14.01
N PRO A 11 -25.02 -4.32 15.01
CA PRO A 11 -24.72 -3.28 16.01
C PRO A 11 -23.37 -3.45 16.71
N THR A 12 -22.99 -4.68 17.02
CA THR A 12 -21.71 -5.03 17.67
C THR A 12 -20.64 -5.57 16.72
N GLY A 13 -20.97 -5.77 15.44
CA GLY A 13 -20.11 -6.48 14.50
C GLY A 13 -18.72 -5.87 14.34
N ARG A 14 -18.62 -4.53 14.21
CA ARG A 14 -17.33 -3.82 14.14
C ARG A 14 -16.55 -3.85 15.45
N TRP A 15 -17.23 -3.87 16.59
CA TRP A 15 -16.59 -4.03 17.89
C TRP A 15 -15.92 -5.41 18.00
N TRP A 16 -16.63 -6.46 17.60
CA TRP A 16 -16.07 -7.82 17.51
C TRP A 16 -14.89 -7.90 16.54
N MET A 17 -15.00 -7.29 15.34
CA MET A 17 -13.89 -7.22 14.39
C MET A 17 -12.65 -6.58 15.02
N LYS A 18 -12.81 -5.45 15.72
CA LYS A 18 -11.72 -4.76 16.41
C LYS A 18 -11.10 -5.64 17.51
N THR A 19 -11.92 -6.25 18.35
CA THR A 19 -11.46 -7.07 19.48
C THR A 19 -10.68 -8.31 19.02
N ILE A 20 -11.14 -8.94 17.92
CA ILE A 20 -10.55 -10.17 17.43
C ILE A 20 -9.35 -9.93 16.53
N HIS A 21 -9.34 -8.86 15.73
CA HIS A 21 -8.39 -8.70 14.63
C HIS A 21 -7.37 -7.57 14.80
N ALA A 22 -7.72 -6.48 15.46
CA ALA A 22 -6.80 -5.35 15.57
C ALA A 22 -5.59 -5.67 16.45
N PRO A 23 -4.36 -5.47 15.97
CA PRO A 23 -3.16 -5.55 16.79
C PRO A 23 -3.24 -4.55 17.95
N LYS A 24 -2.75 -4.93 19.11
CA LYS A 24 -2.76 -4.11 20.34
C LYS A 24 -1.41 -3.48 20.65
N GLN A 25 -0.38 -3.89 19.93
CA GLN A 25 1.00 -3.50 20.18
C GLN A 25 1.27 -2.08 19.67
N ARG A 26 1.77 -1.21 20.54
CA ARG A 26 2.17 0.16 20.19
C ARG A 26 3.49 0.18 19.39
N GLU A 27 4.29 -0.85 19.51
CA GLU A 27 5.57 -1.06 18.84
C GLU A 27 5.45 -1.19 17.31
N LEU A 28 4.23 -1.43 16.82
CA LEU A 28 3.93 -1.46 15.39
C LEU A 28 3.67 -0.07 14.78
N TYR A 29 3.62 0.97 15.62
CA TYR A 29 3.38 2.34 15.15
C TYR A 29 4.60 2.82 14.35
N THR A 30 4.34 3.43 13.19
CA THR A 30 5.40 3.97 12.34
C THR A 30 4.94 5.28 11.71
N GLU A 31 5.89 6.18 11.46
CA GLU A 31 5.65 7.43 10.74
C GLU A 31 6.32 7.33 9.37
N VAL A 32 5.55 7.51 8.32
CA VAL A 32 6.00 7.48 6.92
C VAL A 32 5.27 8.58 6.17
N LEU A 33 5.94 9.28 5.24
CA LEU A 33 5.33 10.37 4.47
C LEU A 33 4.78 11.52 5.36
N GLY A 34 5.28 11.70 6.58
CA GLY A 34 4.73 12.62 7.58
C GLY A 34 3.36 12.19 8.13
N LEU A 35 2.94 10.94 7.92
CA LEU A 35 1.66 10.39 8.36
C LEU A 35 1.87 9.31 9.44
N PRO A 36 1.05 9.31 10.52
CA PRO A 36 1.17 8.36 11.62
C PRO A 36 0.36 7.08 11.35
N PHE A 37 1.03 6.02 10.92
CA PHE A 37 0.42 4.71 10.69
C PHE A 37 0.42 3.88 11.97
N ARG A 38 -0.72 3.25 12.31
CA ARG A 38 -0.82 2.34 13.46
C ARG A 38 -0.01 1.04 13.31
N ASN A 39 0.32 0.69 12.08
CA ASN A 39 1.26 -0.35 11.66
C ASN A 39 1.55 -0.19 10.17
N ALA A 40 2.61 -0.82 9.70
CA ALA A 40 3.07 -0.73 8.32
C ALA A 40 2.23 -1.54 7.31
N ILE A 41 1.19 -2.29 7.75
CA ILE A 41 0.43 -3.18 6.88
C ILE A 41 -0.92 -2.55 6.50
N GLY A 42 -1.13 -2.36 5.21
CA GLY A 42 -2.37 -1.83 4.65
C GLY A 42 -3.03 -2.74 3.62
N ILE A 43 -4.11 -2.23 3.07
CA ILE A 43 -4.87 -2.84 1.98
C ILE A 43 -4.59 -2.09 0.69
N ALA A 44 -4.14 -2.82 -0.35
CA ALA A 44 -3.87 -2.26 -1.66
C ALA A 44 -5.15 -1.95 -2.45
N ALA A 45 -5.03 -1.03 -3.40
CA ALA A 45 -6.07 -0.73 -4.39
C ALA A 45 -6.62 -2.00 -5.06
N GLY A 46 -7.90 -1.96 -5.44
CA GLY A 46 -8.62 -3.10 -6.01
C GLY A 46 -9.25 -4.04 -4.99
N PHE A 47 -8.91 -3.95 -3.70
CA PHE A 47 -9.58 -4.73 -2.66
C PHE A 47 -10.94 -4.12 -2.28
N ASP A 48 -10.98 -2.82 -2.02
CA ASP A 48 -12.18 -2.02 -1.73
C ASP A 48 -12.22 -0.77 -2.63
N PRO A 49 -12.40 -0.94 -3.95
CA PRO A 49 -12.17 0.13 -4.92
C PRO A 49 -13.05 1.35 -4.71
N ASP A 50 -14.25 1.15 -4.19
CA ASP A 50 -15.25 2.20 -4.05
C ASP A 50 -15.44 2.68 -2.60
N GLY A 51 -14.66 2.16 -1.63
CA GLY A 51 -14.69 2.58 -0.23
C GLY A 51 -15.86 2.07 0.59
N ASP A 52 -16.55 1.05 0.09
CA ASP A 52 -17.73 0.47 0.73
C ASP A 52 -17.46 -0.16 2.11
N ASN A 53 -16.19 -0.53 2.40
CA ASN A 53 -15.81 -1.29 3.59
C ASN A 53 -14.80 -0.56 4.50
N LEU A 54 -14.54 0.72 4.28
CA LEU A 54 -13.55 1.49 5.06
C LEU A 54 -13.69 1.32 6.57
N ALA A 55 -14.92 1.44 7.11
CA ALA A 55 -15.16 1.29 8.54
C ALA A 55 -14.87 -0.12 9.06
N ASN A 56 -15.11 -1.15 8.24
CA ASN A 56 -14.83 -2.54 8.60
C ASN A 56 -13.31 -2.81 8.58
N LEU A 57 -12.61 -2.35 7.55
CA LEU A 57 -11.16 -2.46 7.43
C LEU A 57 -10.44 -1.69 8.54
N GLY A 58 -10.92 -0.48 8.87
CA GLY A 58 -10.43 0.28 10.02
C GLY A 58 -10.66 -0.42 11.36
N ALA A 59 -11.82 -1.08 11.54
CA ALA A 59 -12.10 -1.89 12.73
C ALA A 59 -11.19 -3.12 12.82
N MET A 60 -10.81 -3.73 11.70
CA MET A 60 -9.88 -4.86 11.64
C MET A 60 -8.43 -4.50 11.98
N GLY A 61 -8.08 -3.20 12.00
CA GLY A 61 -6.78 -2.74 12.49
C GLY A 61 -5.71 -2.51 11.44
N PHE A 62 -6.04 -2.54 10.13
CA PHE A 62 -5.09 -2.18 9.08
C PHE A 62 -4.55 -0.76 9.28
N GLY A 63 -3.25 -0.56 9.05
CA GLY A 63 -2.58 0.73 9.16
C GLY A 63 -3.15 1.76 8.17
N PHE A 64 -3.40 1.32 6.94
CA PHE A 64 -4.01 2.13 5.90
C PHE A 64 -4.88 1.31 4.95
N VAL A 65 -5.70 2.00 4.18
CA VAL A 65 -6.48 1.43 3.08
C VAL A 65 -6.32 2.31 1.86
N GLU A 66 -5.89 1.74 0.76
CA GLU A 66 -5.82 2.38 -0.52
C GLU A 66 -7.11 2.10 -1.30
N LEU A 67 -7.88 3.16 -1.52
CA LEU A 67 -9.08 3.12 -2.36
C LEU A 67 -8.70 3.12 -3.83
N GLY A 68 -9.51 2.54 -4.66
CA GLY A 68 -9.38 2.70 -6.09
C GLY A 68 -9.01 1.42 -6.86
N SER A 69 -8.63 1.58 -8.13
CA SER A 69 -8.34 2.90 -8.72
C SER A 69 -9.64 3.68 -8.91
N VAL A 70 -9.65 4.90 -8.39
CA VAL A 70 -10.78 5.82 -8.56
C VAL A 70 -10.67 6.48 -9.93
N MET A 71 -11.77 6.44 -10.68
CA MET A 71 -11.86 7.06 -12.00
C MET A 71 -12.84 8.23 -11.99
N PRO A 72 -12.72 9.19 -12.93
CA PRO A 72 -13.62 10.35 -13.01
C PRO A 72 -15.10 9.99 -13.13
N ARG A 73 -15.39 8.87 -13.80
CA ARG A 73 -16.74 8.36 -14.05
C ARG A 73 -16.79 6.86 -13.79
N ARG A 74 -18.01 6.32 -13.71
CA ARG A 74 -18.23 4.88 -13.61
C ARG A 74 -17.57 4.13 -14.76
N HIS A 75 -16.83 3.07 -14.39
CA HIS A 75 -16.18 2.14 -15.34
C HIS A 75 -16.56 0.71 -14.98
N PRO A 76 -17.09 -0.07 -15.92
CA PRO A 76 -17.58 -1.43 -15.63
C PRO A 76 -16.45 -2.44 -15.41
N GLY A 77 -15.22 -2.12 -15.80
CA GLY A 77 -14.12 -3.08 -15.94
C GLY A 77 -14.29 -3.97 -17.17
N THR A 78 -13.54 -5.07 -17.21
CA THR A 78 -13.64 -6.04 -18.33
C THR A 78 -14.85 -6.98 -18.18
N PRO A 79 -15.31 -7.62 -19.27
CA PRO A 79 -16.30 -8.70 -19.20
C PRO A 79 -15.82 -9.87 -18.33
N ARG A 80 -16.76 -10.61 -17.74
CA ARG A 80 -16.46 -11.83 -16.97
C ARG A 80 -16.14 -13.01 -17.89
N PRO A 81 -15.31 -14.00 -17.46
CA PRO A 81 -14.66 -14.13 -16.15
C PRO A 81 -13.45 -13.19 -15.99
N ARG A 82 -13.27 -12.62 -14.81
CA ARG A 82 -12.23 -11.61 -14.51
C ARG A 82 -11.00 -12.16 -13.81
N LEU A 83 -11.16 -13.27 -13.10
CA LEU A 83 -10.08 -13.95 -12.37
C LEU A 83 -10.02 -15.41 -12.79
N LYS A 84 -8.83 -15.89 -13.10
CA LYS A 84 -8.55 -17.29 -13.40
C LYS A 84 -7.33 -17.74 -12.59
N ARG A 85 -7.42 -18.91 -11.97
CA ARG A 85 -6.25 -19.52 -11.31
C ARG A 85 -5.23 -19.92 -12.34
N THR A 86 -3.95 -19.77 -12.02
CA THR A 86 -2.84 -20.27 -12.83
C THR A 86 -2.41 -21.66 -12.36
N ALA A 87 -1.43 -22.25 -13.05
CA ALA A 87 -0.81 -23.50 -12.60
C ALA A 87 -0.02 -23.31 -11.28
N THR A 88 0.53 -22.13 -11.07
CA THR A 88 1.20 -21.78 -9.81
C THR A 88 0.16 -21.61 -8.71
N LYS A 89 0.31 -22.38 -7.63
CA LYS A 89 -0.59 -22.31 -6.46
C LYS A 89 -0.70 -20.88 -5.94
N ASN A 90 -1.90 -20.46 -5.57
CA ASN A 90 -2.21 -19.12 -5.03
C ASN A 90 -1.85 -17.96 -5.98
N SER A 91 -1.86 -18.22 -7.27
CA SER A 91 -1.62 -17.21 -8.32
C SER A 91 -2.78 -17.14 -9.30
N TYR A 92 -3.00 -15.95 -9.84
CA TYR A 92 -4.16 -15.63 -10.66
C TYR A 92 -3.77 -14.79 -11.87
N ILE A 93 -4.50 -14.99 -12.96
CA ILE A 93 -4.64 -14.00 -14.02
C ILE A 93 -5.77 -13.07 -13.61
N ASP A 94 -5.44 -11.83 -13.33
CA ASP A 94 -6.38 -10.75 -13.03
C ASP A 94 -6.67 -9.95 -14.29
N ARG A 95 -7.94 -9.95 -14.69
CA ARG A 95 -8.50 -9.22 -15.83
C ARG A 95 -9.66 -8.32 -15.36
N THR A 96 -9.60 -7.83 -14.14
CA THR A 96 -10.71 -7.01 -13.59
C THR A 96 -10.91 -5.71 -14.35
N GLY A 97 -9.85 -5.11 -14.89
CA GLY A 97 -9.93 -3.93 -15.73
C GLY A 97 -10.44 -2.70 -15.00
N TYR A 98 -10.05 -2.55 -13.73
CA TYR A 98 -10.33 -1.38 -12.89
C TYR A 98 -11.84 -1.02 -12.83
N PRO A 99 -12.71 -1.93 -12.36
CA PRO A 99 -14.11 -1.57 -12.15
C PRO A 99 -14.21 -0.51 -11.06
N SER A 100 -14.89 0.59 -11.37
CA SER A 100 -15.11 1.70 -10.44
C SER A 100 -16.53 2.21 -10.56
N LEU A 101 -17.17 2.52 -9.47
CA LEU A 101 -18.47 3.21 -9.46
C LEU A 101 -18.32 4.71 -9.71
N GLY A 102 -17.07 5.17 -9.84
CA GLY A 102 -16.72 6.54 -10.17
C GLY A 102 -16.59 7.46 -8.96
N LEU A 103 -15.96 8.60 -9.20
CA LEU A 103 -15.61 9.60 -8.19
C LEU A 103 -16.78 9.98 -7.27
N GLU A 104 -17.96 10.24 -7.83
CA GLU A 104 -19.14 10.67 -7.05
C GLU A 104 -19.58 9.61 -6.03
N HIS A 105 -19.47 8.33 -6.38
CA HIS A 105 -19.79 7.24 -5.47
C HIS A 105 -18.77 7.16 -4.33
N VAL A 106 -17.49 7.20 -4.65
CA VAL A 106 -16.40 7.13 -3.66
C VAL A 106 -16.48 8.30 -2.68
N LEU A 107 -16.74 9.53 -3.16
CA LEU A 107 -16.92 10.72 -2.33
C LEU A 107 -18.01 10.54 -1.28
N LYS A 108 -19.13 9.89 -1.61
CA LYS A 108 -20.21 9.63 -0.64
C LYS A 108 -19.75 8.76 0.54
N HIS A 109 -18.77 7.88 0.32
CA HIS A 109 -18.25 6.97 1.34
C HIS A 109 -17.15 7.61 2.17
N VAL A 110 -16.19 8.29 1.54
CA VAL A 110 -15.06 8.91 2.26
C VAL A 110 -15.49 10.11 3.11
N ARG A 111 -16.55 10.84 2.72
CA ARG A 111 -17.13 11.93 3.51
C ARG A 111 -17.74 11.44 4.84
N LYS A 112 -18.16 10.18 4.91
CA LYS A 112 -18.79 9.60 6.10
C LYS A 112 -17.76 8.99 7.04
N ARG A 113 -16.92 9.83 7.66
CA ARG A 113 -15.97 9.36 8.69
C ARG A 113 -16.72 8.76 9.88
N SER A 114 -16.28 7.60 10.34
CA SER A 114 -16.79 6.91 11.53
C SER A 114 -15.70 6.83 12.60
N LYS A 115 -16.06 6.45 13.84
CA LYS A 115 -15.06 6.21 14.90
C LYS A 115 -14.01 5.15 14.53
N TYR A 116 -14.32 4.26 13.58
CA TYR A 116 -13.38 3.23 13.10
C TYR A 116 -12.46 3.70 11.97
N THR A 117 -12.78 4.83 11.33
CA THR A 117 -11.95 5.44 10.29
C THR A 117 -11.19 6.68 10.78
N LYS A 118 -11.40 7.11 12.04
CA LYS A 118 -10.76 8.31 12.58
C LYS A 118 -9.22 8.23 12.56
N ASN A 119 -8.69 7.04 12.87
CA ASN A 119 -7.24 6.77 12.93
C ASN A 119 -6.80 5.82 11.80
N LEU A 120 -7.59 5.70 10.74
CA LEU A 120 -7.25 4.95 9.54
C LEU A 120 -6.70 5.94 8.52
N ILE A 121 -5.49 5.71 8.06
CA ILE A 121 -4.93 6.44 6.94
C ILE A 121 -5.58 5.93 5.66
N ILE A 122 -6.10 6.84 4.84
CA ILE A 122 -6.78 6.53 3.59
C ILE A 122 -5.98 7.08 2.42
N GLY A 123 -5.47 6.18 1.59
CA GLY A 123 -4.88 6.50 0.30
C GLY A 123 -5.93 6.50 -0.82
N CYS A 124 -5.71 7.31 -1.83
CA CYS A 124 -6.52 7.31 -3.06
C CYS A 124 -5.66 6.97 -4.26
N ASN A 125 -5.84 5.78 -4.79
CA ASN A 125 -5.25 5.38 -6.06
C ASN A 125 -6.10 5.92 -7.20
N ILE A 126 -5.49 6.66 -8.10
CA ILE A 126 -6.16 7.33 -9.22
C ILE A 126 -5.72 6.71 -10.53
N SER A 127 -6.68 6.48 -11.43
CA SER A 127 -6.40 6.06 -12.79
C SER A 127 -7.27 6.83 -13.79
N LYS A 128 -6.75 7.00 -15.00
CA LYS A 128 -7.53 7.56 -16.13
C LYS A 128 -8.63 6.62 -16.59
N MET A 129 -9.60 7.13 -17.30
CA MET A 129 -10.56 6.30 -18.03
C MET A 129 -9.87 5.59 -19.21
N THR A 130 -10.29 4.37 -19.52
CA THR A 130 -9.75 3.62 -20.66
C THR A 130 -10.10 4.24 -22.01
N SER A 131 -11.14 5.08 -22.05
CA SER A 131 -11.62 5.80 -23.24
C SER A 131 -11.09 7.23 -23.35
N THR A 132 -10.24 7.69 -22.44
CA THR A 132 -9.70 9.06 -22.44
C THR A 132 -8.69 9.21 -23.59
N HIS A 133 -8.83 10.30 -24.35
CA HIS A 133 -7.87 10.68 -25.38
C HIS A 133 -6.53 11.07 -24.76
N PRO A 134 -5.39 10.85 -25.43
CA PRO A 134 -4.06 11.16 -24.91
C PRO A 134 -3.94 12.57 -24.33
N GLU A 135 -4.46 13.58 -24.99
CA GLU A 135 -4.45 15.00 -24.61
C GLU A 135 -5.27 15.32 -23.33
N ASP A 136 -6.15 14.42 -22.92
CA ASP A 136 -7.02 14.62 -21.75
C ASP A 136 -6.61 13.75 -20.54
N ILE A 137 -5.54 12.97 -20.67
CA ILE A 137 -5.11 12.03 -19.62
C ILE A 137 -4.85 12.79 -18.30
N ALA A 138 -4.07 13.85 -18.33
CA ALA A 138 -3.76 14.67 -17.16
C ALA A 138 -5.03 15.26 -16.51
N LYS A 139 -6.04 15.62 -17.31
CA LYS A 139 -7.31 16.14 -16.80
C LYS A 139 -8.10 15.12 -15.99
N ASP A 140 -8.06 13.84 -16.39
CA ASP A 140 -8.70 12.76 -15.63
C ASP A 140 -8.09 12.60 -14.24
N TYR A 141 -6.74 12.57 -14.15
CA TYR A 141 -6.04 12.51 -12.87
C TYR A 141 -6.34 13.73 -12.00
N LEU A 142 -6.20 14.93 -12.55
CA LEU A 142 -6.44 16.18 -11.83
C LEU A 142 -7.88 16.27 -11.32
N ARG A 143 -8.86 15.84 -12.10
CA ARG A 143 -10.27 15.85 -11.68
C ARG A 143 -10.49 15.02 -10.43
N VAL A 144 -9.98 13.80 -10.38
CA VAL A 144 -10.11 12.94 -9.19
C VAL A 144 -9.31 13.51 -8.03
N PHE A 145 -8.06 13.91 -8.27
CA PHE A 145 -7.15 14.47 -7.28
C PHE A 145 -7.78 15.66 -6.53
N ARG A 146 -8.25 16.68 -7.26
CA ARG A 146 -8.88 17.89 -6.69
C ARG A 146 -10.09 17.57 -5.82
N ASN A 147 -10.97 16.69 -6.29
CA ASN A 147 -12.21 16.37 -5.59
C ASN A 147 -12.00 15.47 -4.36
N MET A 148 -10.95 14.65 -4.35
CA MET A 148 -10.62 13.76 -3.24
C MET A 148 -9.71 14.41 -2.20
N TYR A 149 -9.06 15.52 -2.51
CA TYR A 149 -7.96 16.12 -1.75
C TYR A 149 -8.22 16.30 -0.26
N GLN A 150 -9.42 16.78 0.11
CA GLN A 150 -9.80 17.04 1.50
C GLN A 150 -10.27 15.79 2.27
N TYR A 151 -10.40 14.65 1.60
CA TYR A 151 -11.04 13.46 2.18
C TYR A 151 -10.09 12.28 2.37
N VAL A 152 -8.89 12.35 1.81
CA VAL A 152 -7.87 11.29 1.89
C VAL A 152 -6.56 11.84 2.42
N ASP A 153 -5.68 10.96 2.85
CA ASP A 153 -4.46 11.34 3.54
C ASP A 153 -3.23 11.33 2.59
N PHE A 154 -3.25 10.51 1.53
CA PHE A 154 -2.24 10.49 0.46
C PHE A 154 -2.83 10.02 -0.87
N PHE A 155 -2.07 10.19 -1.95
CA PHE A 155 -2.46 9.78 -3.30
C PHE A 155 -1.45 8.84 -3.92
N VAL A 156 -1.95 7.92 -4.74
CA VAL A 156 -1.15 7.05 -5.60
C VAL A 156 -1.60 7.27 -7.04
N ILE A 157 -0.69 7.76 -7.88
CA ILE A 157 -0.95 7.96 -9.29
C ILE A 157 -0.63 6.68 -10.03
N ASN A 158 -1.67 5.98 -10.44
CA ASN A 158 -1.55 4.69 -11.10
C ASN A 158 -1.53 4.89 -12.62
N VAL A 159 -0.33 4.94 -13.16
CA VAL A 159 -0.11 5.05 -14.61
C VAL A 159 0.03 3.69 -15.29
N ALA A 160 0.18 2.61 -14.53
CA ALA A 160 0.35 1.24 -15.02
C ALA A 160 -0.97 0.45 -14.95
N CYS A 161 -1.84 0.62 -15.93
CA CYS A 161 -3.16 -0.03 -15.98
C CYS A 161 -3.09 -1.49 -16.50
N THR A 162 -2.37 -2.35 -15.79
CA THR A 162 -2.00 -3.71 -16.24
C THR A 162 -3.17 -4.69 -16.38
N THR A 163 -4.22 -4.60 -15.57
CA THR A 163 -5.37 -5.52 -15.63
C THR A 163 -6.44 -5.12 -16.64
N SER A 164 -6.23 -4.01 -17.36
CA SER A 164 -7.12 -3.55 -18.43
C SER A 164 -6.98 -4.41 -19.70
N SER A 165 -8.04 -4.43 -20.51
CA SER A 165 -7.96 -5.02 -21.86
C SER A 165 -7.07 -4.21 -22.82
N LYS A 166 -6.83 -2.95 -22.48
CA LYS A 166 -5.88 -2.04 -23.13
C LYS A 166 -4.94 -1.48 -22.06
N PRO A 167 -3.87 -2.21 -21.72
CA PRO A 167 -2.88 -1.72 -20.77
C PRO A 167 -2.36 -0.36 -21.24
N TYR A 168 -2.18 0.54 -20.27
CA TYR A 168 -1.59 1.85 -20.54
C TYR A 168 -0.41 2.03 -19.60
N GLU A 169 0.66 2.50 -20.17
CA GLU A 169 1.85 2.99 -19.49
C GLU A 169 2.32 4.25 -20.21
N PRO A 170 2.85 5.29 -19.51
CA PRO A 170 3.45 6.43 -20.17
C PRO A 170 4.57 5.97 -21.10
N LYS A 171 4.63 6.57 -22.30
CA LYS A 171 5.62 6.17 -23.31
C LYS A 171 6.98 6.82 -23.06
N SER A 172 6.99 7.95 -22.36
CA SER A 172 8.19 8.70 -22.06
C SER A 172 8.13 9.40 -20.71
N ALA A 173 9.29 9.86 -20.23
CA ALA A 173 9.41 10.67 -19.05
C ALA A 173 8.62 12.00 -19.16
N GLU A 174 8.56 12.60 -20.37
CA GLU A 174 7.81 13.82 -20.64
C GLU A 174 6.31 13.61 -20.44
N GLU A 175 5.74 12.53 -21.00
CA GLU A 175 4.32 12.22 -20.81
C GLU A 175 3.99 12.02 -19.33
N LEU A 176 4.89 11.41 -18.54
CA LEU A 176 4.73 11.27 -17.11
C LEU A 176 4.78 12.62 -16.39
N ARG A 177 5.72 13.50 -16.76
CA ARG A 177 5.78 14.86 -16.20
C ARG A 177 4.52 15.68 -16.53
N GLU A 178 3.98 15.55 -17.75
CA GLU A 178 2.73 16.22 -18.15
C GLU A 178 1.53 15.75 -17.30
N ILE A 179 1.48 14.48 -16.89
CA ILE A 179 0.45 13.97 -16.00
C ILE A 179 0.62 14.52 -14.58
N LEU A 180 1.84 14.62 -14.08
CA LEU A 180 2.14 14.97 -12.69
C LEU A 180 2.11 16.48 -12.44
N ALA A 181 2.56 17.29 -13.39
CA ALA A 181 2.71 18.74 -13.23
C ALA A 181 1.43 19.45 -12.72
N PRO A 182 0.23 19.23 -13.28
CA PRO A 182 -0.99 19.87 -12.79
C PRO A 182 -1.39 19.41 -11.38
N LEU A 183 -0.97 18.23 -10.93
CA LEU A 183 -1.20 17.74 -9.56
C LEU A 183 -0.32 18.50 -8.58
N PHE A 184 0.95 18.68 -8.90
CA PHE A 184 1.89 19.47 -8.09
C PHE A 184 1.48 20.93 -8.00
N GLU A 185 1.05 21.52 -9.11
CA GLU A 185 0.53 22.88 -9.16
C GLU A 185 -0.67 23.05 -8.24
N PHE A 186 -1.64 22.14 -8.33
CA PHE A 186 -2.82 22.17 -7.46
C PHE A 186 -2.42 22.00 -5.97
N ARG A 187 -1.53 21.02 -5.64
CA ARG A 187 -1.08 20.77 -4.28
C ARG A 187 -0.40 22.00 -3.67
N ARG A 188 0.43 22.72 -4.44
CA ARG A 188 1.12 23.92 -3.97
C ARG A 188 0.17 25.00 -3.46
N GLY A 189 -1.04 25.08 -4.00
CA GLY A 189 -2.07 26.02 -3.59
C GLY A 189 -2.93 25.57 -2.40
N GLN A 190 -2.65 24.41 -1.77
CA GLN A 190 -3.42 23.89 -0.66
C GLN A 190 -2.75 24.16 0.69
N LEU A 191 -3.57 24.30 1.75
CA LEU A 191 -3.07 24.45 3.12
C LEU A 191 -2.53 23.14 3.70
N ASP A 192 -3.24 22.04 3.44
CA ASP A 192 -2.85 20.72 3.91
C ASP A 192 -1.97 20.03 2.87
N TYR A 193 -0.82 19.52 3.31
CA TYR A 193 0.04 18.70 2.45
C TYR A 193 -0.52 17.30 2.34
N ARG A 194 -0.62 16.78 1.10
CA ARG A 194 -0.99 15.39 0.82
C ARG A 194 0.10 14.76 -0.03
N PRO A 195 0.78 13.72 0.47
CA PRO A 195 1.81 13.02 -0.30
C PRO A 195 1.26 12.44 -1.60
N ILE A 196 2.08 12.47 -2.65
CA ILE A 196 1.80 11.91 -3.97
C ILE A 196 2.85 10.86 -4.27
N LEU A 197 2.42 9.62 -4.44
CA LEU A 197 3.25 8.49 -4.84
C LEU A 197 2.93 8.10 -6.29
N LEU A 198 3.92 7.56 -6.98
CA LEU A 198 3.75 6.98 -8.31
C LEU A 198 3.72 5.46 -8.22
N LYS A 199 2.73 4.83 -8.84
CA LYS A 199 2.67 3.37 -8.91
C LYS A 199 3.36 2.85 -10.16
N VAL A 200 4.31 1.94 -9.98
CA VAL A 200 5.10 1.34 -11.06
C VAL A 200 4.67 -0.09 -11.38
N SER A 201 4.90 -0.47 -12.64
CA SER A 201 4.70 -1.85 -13.12
C SER A 201 5.94 -2.71 -12.81
N PRO A 202 5.75 -4.00 -12.49
CA PRO A 202 6.88 -4.92 -12.40
C PRO A 202 7.47 -5.26 -13.77
N ASP A 203 6.83 -4.84 -14.85
CA ASP A 203 7.22 -5.15 -16.23
C ASP A 203 8.07 -4.05 -16.86
N LEU A 204 8.34 -2.95 -16.12
CA LEU A 204 9.27 -1.93 -16.57
C LEU A 204 10.68 -2.50 -16.72
N GLU A 205 11.29 -2.24 -17.87
CA GLU A 205 12.71 -2.47 -18.08
C GLU A 205 13.55 -1.56 -17.17
N ARG A 206 14.79 -1.95 -16.87
CA ARG A 206 15.65 -1.24 -15.90
C ARG A 206 15.85 0.22 -16.29
N GLU A 207 16.09 0.49 -17.57
CA GLU A 207 16.30 1.84 -18.12
C GLU A 207 15.05 2.72 -17.90
N LYS A 208 13.86 2.15 -18.09
CA LYS A 208 12.60 2.87 -17.86
C LYS A 208 12.31 3.09 -16.37
N LEU A 209 12.71 2.15 -15.54
CA LEU A 209 12.60 2.29 -14.10
C LEU A 209 13.57 3.36 -13.57
N ASP A 210 14.77 3.46 -14.14
CA ASP A 210 15.72 4.53 -13.85
C ASP A 210 15.15 5.90 -14.24
N GLU A 211 14.53 6.07 -15.43
CA GLU A 211 13.83 7.30 -15.80
C GLU A 211 12.74 7.70 -14.79
N VAL A 212 12.02 6.72 -14.24
CA VAL A 212 11.00 6.96 -13.19
C VAL A 212 11.65 7.40 -11.89
N ILE A 213 12.78 6.81 -11.51
CA ILE A 213 13.54 7.19 -10.32
C ILE A 213 14.10 8.61 -10.47
N ASP A 214 14.60 8.97 -11.65
CA ASP A 214 15.05 10.34 -11.93
C ASP A 214 13.88 11.34 -11.74
N ILE A 215 12.69 11.04 -12.25
CA ILE A 215 11.50 11.86 -12.02
C ILE A 215 11.15 11.97 -10.54
N LEU A 216 11.26 10.88 -9.76
CA LEU A 216 11.05 10.92 -8.32
C LEU A 216 12.02 11.89 -7.63
N ILE A 217 13.28 11.91 -8.04
CA ILE A 217 14.33 12.75 -7.45
C ILE A 217 14.18 14.21 -7.88
N GLU A 218 13.83 14.46 -9.13
CA GLU A 218 13.75 15.81 -9.72
C GLU A 218 12.45 16.56 -9.45
N THR A 219 11.39 15.86 -9.01
CA THR A 219 10.05 16.44 -8.87
C THR A 219 9.54 16.34 -7.43
N PRO A 220 8.48 17.07 -7.07
CA PRO A 220 7.86 16.95 -5.75
C PRO A 220 7.03 15.67 -5.55
N LEU A 221 7.44 14.53 -6.10
CA LEU A 221 6.93 13.22 -5.71
C LEU A 221 7.47 12.83 -4.33
N ASP A 222 6.66 12.15 -3.55
CA ASP A 222 6.98 11.79 -2.17
C ASP A 222 7.41 10.33 -2.01
N GLY A 223 7.22 9.51 -3.05
CA GLY A 223 7.57 8.09 -3.00
C GLY A 223 7.00 7.28 -4.16
N ILE A 224 7.17 5.97 -4.06
CA ILE A 224 6.74 5.00 -5.08
C ILE A 224 5.87 3.93 -4.43
N GLU A 225 4.85 3.44 -5.14
CA GLU A 225 4.22 2.14 -4.86
C GLU A 225 4.69 1.11 -5.89
N ALA A 226 5.36 0.06 -5.44
CA ALA A 226 5.88 -1.04 -6.23
C ALA A 226 5.37 -2.38 -5.66
N VAL A 227 4.63 -3.19 -6.40
CA VAL A 227 4.27 -3.16 -7.82
C VAL A 227 2.80 -3.51 -8.04
N GLY A 228 2.34 -3.31 -9.30
CA GLY A 228 1.07 -3.87 -9.77
C GLY A 228 1.17 -5.36 -10.19
N GLY A 229 0.20 -5.87 -10.97
CA GLY A 229 0.31 -7.18 -11.58
C GLY A 229 1.19 -7.18 -12.83
N SER A 230 1.79 -8.34 -13.20
CA SER A 230 2.66 -8.49 -14.35
C SER A 230 1.90 -8.99 -15.59
N CYS A 231 1.87 -8.16 -16.64
CA CYS A 231 1.36 -8.55 -17.96
C CYS A 231 2.36 -9.40 -18.73
N ALA A 232 3.66 -9.15 -18.56
CA ALA A 232 4.74 -9.92 -19.20
C ALA A 232 4.66 -11.39 -18.78
N MET A 233 4.64 -11.66 -17.47
CA MET A 233 4.50 -13.01 -16.93
C MET A 233 3.18 -13.68 -17.38
N ALA A 234 2.11 -12.92 -17.56
CA ALA A 234 0.87 -13.45 -18.09
C ALA A 234 1.03 -13.95 -19.53
N LYS A 235 1.70 -13.17 -20.38
CA LYS A 235 2.01 -13.54 -21.77
C LYS A 235 2.92 -14.78 -21.85
N GLU A 236 3.97 -14.83 -21.02
CA GLU A 236 4.88 -15.98 -20.91
C GLU A 236 4.15 -17.28 -20.55
N GLN A 237 3.11 -17.19 -19.74
CA GLN A 237 2.23 -18.33 -19.40
C GLN A 237 1.13 -18.60 -20.44
N GLY A 238 1.19 -17.99 -21.62
CA GLY A 238 0.26 -18.20 -22.73
C GLY A 238 -1.07 -17.43 -22.65
N TYR A 239 -1.18 -16.44 -21.74
CA TYR A 239 -2.38 -15.60 -21.62
C TYR A 239 -2.31 -14.38 -22.55
N THR A 240 -2.68 -14.55 -23.80
CA THR A 240 -2.59 -13.51 -24.85
C THR A 240 -3.79 -12.55 -24.88
N THR A 241 -4.88 -12.86 -24.16
CA THR A 241 -6.12 -12.06 -24.18
C THR A 241 -6.14 -10.91 -23.15
N GLY A 242 -4.99 -10.51 -22.65
CA GLY A 242 -4.82 -9.47 -21.63
C GLY A 242 -5.04 -9.98 -20.21
N GLY A 243 -4.67 -9.16 -19.24
CA GLY A 243 -4.65 -9.46 -17.82
C GLY A 243 -3.22 -9.52 -17.28
N ALA A 244 -3.10 -9.62 -15.97
CA ALA A 244 -1.83 -9.60 -15.29
C ALA A 244 -1.74 -10.74 -14.26
N ILE A 245 -0.55 -11.31 -14.08
CA ILE A 245 -0.24 -12.25 -13.00
C ILE A 245 -0.27 -11.51 -11.67
N THR A 246 -0.97 -12.10 -10.69
CA THR A 246 -1.00 -11.66 -9.29
C THR A 246 -0.87 -12.87 -8.37
N GLY A 247 -0.56 -12.61 -7.08
CA GLY A 247 -0.37 -13.68 -6.09
C GLY A 247 1.05 -14.23 -6.06
N ALA A 248 1.22 -15.46 -5.59
CA ALA A 248 2.52 -16.05 -5.25
C ALA A 248 3.55 -16.01 -6.38
N ALA A 249 3.14 -16.16 -7.64
CA ALA A 249 4.06 -16.12 -8.77
C ALA A 249 4.76 -14.74 -8.94
N LEU A 250 4.18 -13.68 -8.37
CA LEU A 250 4.72 -12.31 -8.49
C LEU A 250 5.71 -11.96 -7.36
N THR A 251 5.79 -12.75 -6.28
CA THR A 251 6.49 -12.40 -5.03
C THR A 251 7.94 -11.99 -5.27
N GLU A 252 8.71 -12.83 -5.93
CA GLU A 252 10.16 -12.58 -6.12
C GLU A 252 10.41 -11.33 -6.97
N LYS A 253 9.66 -11.17 -8.07
CA LYS A 253 9.78 -10.01 -8.95
C LYS A 253 9.39 -8.71 -8.23
N ALA A 254 8.37 -8.75 -7.37
CA ALA A 254 7.95 -7.60 -6.59
C ALA A 254 9.03 -7.18 -5.56
N ILE A 255 9.59 -8.14 -4.83
CA ILE A 255 10.65 -7.90 -3.84
C ILE A 255 11.92 -7.37 -4.54
N GLU A 256 12.30 -7.95 -5.68
CA GLU A 256 13.45 -7.49 -6.48
C GLU A 256 13.27 -6.05 -6.97
N THR A 257 12.06 -5.70 -7.44
CA THR A 257 11.77 -4.34 -7.91
C THR A 257 11.86 -3.33 -6.76
N VAL A 258 11.30 -3.65 -5.58
CA VAL A 258 11.40 -2.79 -4.39
C VAL A 258 12.86 -2.62 -3.97
N ARG A 259 13.64 -3.70 -3.91
CA ARG A 259 15.07 -3.63 -3.56
C ARG A 259 15.83 -2.73 -4.52
N TYR A 260 15.62 -2.89 -5.80
CA TYR A 260 16.27 -2.07 -6.81
C TYR A 260 15.98 -0.58 -6.64
N ILE A 261 14.71 -0.23 -6.43
CA ILE A 261 14.31 1.17 -6.20
C ILE A 261 14.95 1.70 -4.91
N ALA A 262 14.91 0.92 -3.82
CA ALA A 262 15.48 1.32 -2.55
C ALA A 262 16.99 1.57 -2.64
N GLU A 263 17.74 0.67 -3.28
CA GLU A 263 19.18 0.81 -3.50
C GLU A 263 19.51 2.03 -4.38
N LYS A 264 18.79 2.23 -5.50
CA LYS A 264 19.01 3.36 -6.42
C LYS A 264 18.66 4.73 -5.79
N THR A 265 17.74 4.75 -4.86
CA THR A 265 17.35 5.97 -4.12
C THR A 265 18.10 6.11 -2.78
N GLU A 266 19.10 5.25 -2.52
CA GLU A 266 19.84 5.22 -1.25
C GLU A 266 18.94 5.19 -0.02
N HIS A 267 17.78 4.52 -0.13
CA HIS A 267 16.73 4.44 0.89
C HIS A 267 16.13 5.80 1.32
N ASN A 268 16.33 6.87 0.55
CA ASN A 268 15.86 8.21 0.90
C ASN A 268 14.38 8.46 0.58
N TYR A 269 13.73 7.59 -0.18
CA TYR A 269 12.34 7.75 -0.57
C TYR A 269 11.46 6.61 -0.03
N PRO A 270 10.30 6.93 0.58
CA PRO A 270 9.34 5.92 1.01
C PRO A 270 8.83 5.06 -0.13
N ILE A 271 8.78 3.75 0.10
CA ILE A 271 8.25 2.78 -0.84
C ILE A 271 7.10 2.03 -0.18
N ILE A 272 5.93 2.00 -0.84
CA ILE A 272 4.85 1.06 -0.49
C ILE A 272 5.08 -0.21 -1.30
N GLY A 273 5.53 -1.28 -0.64
CA GLY A 273 5.70 -2.58 -1.27
C GLY A 273 4.36 -3.26 -1.49
N SER A 274 4.07 -3.68 -2.72
CA SER A 274 2.86 -4.43 -3.07
C SER A 274 3.17 -5.53 -4.08
N GLY A 275 2.29 -6.54 -4.16
CA GLY A 275 2.45 -7.68 -5.06
C GLY A 275 3.00 -8.94 -4.40
N GLY A 276 2.29 -10.03 -4.57
CA GLY A 276 2.76 -11.39 -4.27
C GLY A 276 2.83 -11.82 -2.79
N MET A 277 2.68 -10.95 -1.82
CA MET A 277 2.80 -11.28 -0.40
C MET A 277 1.70 -12.25 0.07
N MET A 278 2.03 -13.52 0.22
CA MET A 278 1.12 -14.60 0.57
C MET A 278 1.37 -15.16 1.97
N THR A 279 2.54 -14.94 2.54
CA THR A 279 3.00 -15.43 3.85
C THR A 279 3.52 -14.26 4.71
N PRO A 280 3.61 -14.44 6.04
CA PRO A 280 4.27 -13.46 6.91
C PRO A 280 5.73 -13.22 6.53
N GLU A 281 6.40 -14.24 6.05
CA GLU A 281 7.79 -14.16 5.60
C GLU A 281 7.94 -13.29 4.34
N ASP A 282 6.99 -13.38 3.39
CA ASP A 282 6.98 -12.49 2.22
C ASP A 282 6.83 -11.02 2.64
N ILE A 283 6.00 -10.74 3.66
CA ILE A 283 5.82 -9.40 4.22
C ILE A 283 7.13 -8.90 4.82
N LYS A 284 7.81 -9.73 5.62
CA LYS A 284 9.10 -9.40 6.23
C LYS A 284 10.17 -9.14 5.17
N ARG A 285 10.33 -10.04 4.19
CA ARG A 285 11.26 -9.89 3.06
C ARG A 285 11.01 -8.62 2.24
N MET A 286 9.75 -8.24 2.06
CA MET A 286 9.37 -6.99 1.37
C MET A 286 9.86 -5.75 2.14
N MET A 287 9.72 -5.74 3.48
CA MET A 287 10.24 -4.66 4.33
C MET A 287 11.78 -4.65 4.33
N GLU A 288 12.43 -5.81 4.42
CA GLU A 288 13.88 -5.95 4.35
C GLU A 288 14.45 -5.53 2.98
N ALA A 289 13.66 -5.62 1.93
CA ALA A 289 14.03 -5.12 0.61
C ALA A 289 13.99 -3.58 0.50
N GLY A 290 13.51 -2.88 1.53
CA GLY A 290 13.47 -1.41 1.59
C GLY A 290 12.06 -0.80 1.50
N ALA A 291 10.99 -1.61 1.56
CA ALA A 291 9.65 -1.05 1.69
C ALA A 291 9.47 -0.39 3.06
N SER A 292 8.88 0.81 3.08
CA SER A 292 8.49 1.50 4.32
C SER A 292 7.10 1.06 4.81
N LEU A 293 6.25 0.66 3.90
CA LEU A 293 4.89 0.15 4.12
C LEU A 293 4.62 -1.02 3.17
N VAL A 294 3.68 -1.89 3.52
CA VAL A 294 3.24 -2.99 2.64
C VAL A 294 1.73 -2.96 2.41
N ALA A 295 1.31 -3.13 1.17
CA ALA A 295 -0.08 -3.13 0.76
C ALA A 295 -0.52 -4.51 0.26
N LEU A 296 -1.49 -5.12 0.94
CA LEU A 296 -1.95 -6.48 0.70
C LEU A 296 -3.26 -6.52 -0.11
N ASN A 297 -3.35 -7.41 -1.09
CA ASN A 297 -4.60 -7.69 -1.83
C ASN A 297 -4.83 -9.20 -1.93
N THR A 298 -4.16 -9.90 -2.87
CA THR A 298 -4.36 -11.33 -3.13
C THR A 298 -4.11 -12.17 -1.87
N GLY A 299 -3.07 -11.87 -1.10
CA GLY A 299 -2.75 -12.57 0.14
C GLY A 299 -3.89 -12.53 1.16
N ILE A 300 -4.53 -11.35 1.34
CA ILE A 300 -5.69 -11.22 2.24
C ILE A 300 -6.92 -11.93 1.67
N ARG A 301 -7.12 -11.94 0.35
CA ARG A 301 -8.23 -12.67 -0.26
C ARG A 301 -8.14 -14.18 -0.07
N GLU A 302 -6.91 -14.73 -0.10
CA GLU A 302 -6.65 -16.17 0.06
C GLU A 302 -6.55 -16.59 1.54
N ASN A 303 -5.77 -15.85 2.33
CA ASN A 303 -5.40 -16.26 3.69
C ASN A 303 -6.17 -15.49 4.80
N GLY A 304 -6.96 -14.49 4.41
CA GLY A 304 -7.77 -13.70 5.34
C GLY A 304 -6.94 -12.98 6.40
N MET A 305 -7.59 -12.72 7.53
CA MET A 305 -6.98 -12.00 8.66
C MET A 305 -5.86 -12.75 9.36
N ARG A 306 -5.67 -14.04 9.07
CA ARG A 306 -4.52 -14.80 9.60
C ARG A 306 -3.21 -14.25 9.07
N LEU A 307 -3.15 -13.93 7.77
CA LEU A 307 -1.97 -13.32 7.16
C LEU A 307 -1.66 -11.97 7.80
N PHE A 308 -2.68 -11.12 7.99
CA PHE A 308 -2.49 -9.80 8.60
C PHE A 308 -1.89 -9.91 10.03
N LYS A 309 -2.47 -10.78 10.87
CA LYS A 309 -2.00 -10.96 12.25
C LYS A 309 -0.58 -11.52 12.32
N ALA A 310 -0.32 -12.56 11.54
CA ALA A 310 0.99 -13.19 11.51
C ALA A 310 2.05 -12.26 10.89
N GLY A 311 1.68 -11.48 9.87
CA GLY A 311 2.54 -10.44 9.31
C GLY A 311 2.86 -9.33 10.31
N ALA A 312 1.85 -8.84 11.04
CA ALA A 312 2.06 -7.86 12.10
C ALA A 312 3.00 -8.41 13.19
N GLN A 313 2.86 -9.68 13.56
CA GLN A 313 3.75 -10.33 14.51
C GLN A 313 5.19 -10.45 13.98
N ALA A 314 5.36 -10.76 12.69
CA ALA A 314 6.67 -10.88 12.06
C ALA A 314 7.43 -9.54 11.94
N LEU A 315 6.69 -8.43 11.98
CA LEU A 315 7.26 -7.08 11.98
C LEU A 315 7.50 -6.49 13.37
N MET A 316 7.22 -7.24 14.45
CA MET A 316 7.55 -6.82 15.80
C MET A 316 9.07 -6.74 15.99
N PRO A 317 9.57 -5.70 16.64
CA PRO A 317 10.97 -5.68 17.05
C PRO A 317 11.26 -6.87 17.98
N PRO A 318 12.50 -7.40 17.97
CA PRO A 318 12.87 -8.44 18.93
C PRO A 318 12.65 -7.93 20.37
N PRO A 319 12.29 -8.81 21.32
CA PRO A 319 12.19 -8.42 22.72
C PRO A 319 13.53 -7.84 23.17
N PRO A 320 13.53 -6.82 24.04
CA PRO A 320 14.77 -6.28 24.59
C PRO A 320 15.60 -7.40 25.23
N GLU A 321 16.89 -7.39 24.97
CA GLU A 321 17.81 -8.33 25.63
C GLU A 321 17.63 -8.23 27.15
N PRO A 322 17.65 -9.38 27.87
CA PRO A 322 17.62 -9.36 29.33
C PRO A 322 18.78 -8.50 29.83
N VAL A 323 18.47 -7.46 30.54
CA VAL A 323 19.52 -6.66 31.22
C VAL A 323 20.11 -7.60 32.27
N GLU A 324 21.37 -8.03 32.08
CA GLU A 324 22.08 -8.74 33.12
C GLU A 324 22.06 -7.89 34.42
N PRO A 325 21.73 -8.48 35.57
CA PRO A 325 21.73 -7.71 36.81
C PRO A 325 23.15 -7.16 37.03
N THR A 326 23.27 -5.85 37.06
CA THR A 326 24.52 -5.19 37.42
C THR A 326 24.87 -5.69 38.83
N GLU A 327 25.94 -6.46 38.95
CA GLU A 327 26.45 -6.86 40.26
C GLU A 327 26.69 -5.59 41.09
N THR A 328 25.96 -5.46 42.18
CA THR A 328 26.16 -4.41 43.18
C THR A 328 27.54 -4.60 43.74
N PRO A 329 28.43 -3.60 43.74
CA PRO A 329 29.73 -3.75 44.40
C PRO A 329 29.53 -4.05 45.88
N THR A 330 30.05 -5.18 46.31
CA THR A 330 30.07 -5.58 47.73
C THR A 330 30.94 -4.55 48.45
N GLU A 331 30.36 -3.72 49.32
CA GLU A 331 31.09 -2.84 50.24
C GLU A 331 31.94 -3.71 51.17
N THR A 332 33.25 -3.66 50.96
CA THR A 332 34.23 -4.27 51.85
C THR A 332 34.25 -3.43 53.13
N SER A 333 33.69 -3.99 54.18
CA SER A 333 33.77 -3.41 55.56
C SER A 333 35.23 -3.36 55.99
N GLN A 334 35.78 -2.16 56.09
CA GLN A 334 37.08 -1.94 56.76
C GLN A 334 36.84 -2.04 58.27
N GLU A 335 37.36 -3.09 58.89
CA GLU A 335 37.53 -3.17 60.34
C GLU A 335 38.53 -2.10 60.83
N THR A 336 38.04 -1.15 61.55
CA THR A 336 38.88 -0.14 62.24
C THR A 336 39.34 -0.77 63.53
N THR A 337 40.60 -1.18 63.60
CA THR A 337 41.29 -1.58 64.82
C THR A 337 41.63 -0.32 65.64
N THR A 338 40.97 -0.20 66.77
CA THR A 338 41.26 0.88 67.79
C THR A 338 42.40 0.41 68.64
N GLU A 339 43.58 0.95 68.46
CA GLU A 339 44.68 0.89 69.44
C GLU A 339 44.44 1.95 70.51
N GLN A 340 44.45 1.54 71.78
CA GLN A 340 44.49 2.41 72.95
C GLN A 340 45.96 2.66 73.37
N PRO A 341 46.37 3.89 73.70
CA PRO A 341 47.68 4.17 74.35
C PRO A 341 47.58 4.06 75.83
N GLN A 342 48.69 3.55 76.41
CA GLN A 342 49.04 3.65 77.88
C GLN A 342 49.39 5.04 78.25
#